data_a26c06eddbf73fd32c5391f5ea8ac8d5
#
_entry.id   a26c06eddbf73fd32c5391f5ea8ac8d5
#
_cell.length_a   1.000
_cell.length_b   1.000
_cell.length_c   1.000
_cell.angle_alpha   90.00
_cell.angle_beta   90.00
_cell.angle_gamma   90.00
#
_symmetry.space_group_name_H-M   'P 1'
#
loop_
_entity.id
_entity.type
_entity.pdbx_description
1 polymer ?
#
loop_
_entity_poly.entity_id
_entity_poly.type
_entity_poly.pdbx_seq_one_letter_code
_entity_poly.pdbx_strand_id
1 'polypeptide(L)'
;MDGPLNRAGRLLRWFVRPFAGQEPSFYRAITACLLAAGLFWQMNALNKTYTTRLNFPLAWHYDSARYVPLRPLPSQVAVSVTGPGWQLLRANLGWGTHPADLRPVPYPGTRYLPDESWRRSLQNALEGVQVNEWSGDTLRLTFDRYASRRLPLALPPDPARRYKATFTPAAITVRGPSSLVQALASPYPVAVPAPDKDGNAEAILVLPPRMRASATAVRVHMVRH
;
A
#
# COMPACT_ATOMS: atom_id res chain seq x y z
N MET A 1 -9.24 -46.81 52.97
CA MET A 1 -9.97 -46.22 51.82
C MET A 1 -9.00 -45.30 51.09
N ASP A 2 -8.28 -45.85 50.14
CA ASP A 2 -7.27 -45.11 49.36
C ASP A 2 -7.95 -44.43 48.19
N GLY A 3 -8.14 -43.13 48.28
CA GLY A 3 -8.83 -42.34 47.27
C GLY A 3 -8.08 -42.29 45.93
N PRO A 4 -8.77 -42.06 44.79
CA PRO A 4 -8.18 -42.06 43.46
C PRO A 4 -7.09 -40.99 43.24
N LEU A 5 -7.00 -39.98 44.08
CA LEU A 5 -5.97 -38.94 44.06
C LEU A 5 -4.54 -39.46 44.41
N ASN A 6 -4.44 -40.55 45.18
CA ASN A 6 -3.15 -41.15 45.52
C ASN A 6 -2.52 -41.95 44.36
N ARG A 7 -3.33 -42.44 43.43
CA ARG A 7 -2.81 -43.18 42.26
C ARG A 7 -2.22 -42.24 41.21
N ALA A 8 -2.85 -41.12 40.99
CA ALA A 8 -2.34 -40.09 40.04
C ALA A 8 -0.99 -39.50 40.57
N GLY A 9 -0.90 -39.23 41.85
CA GLY A 9 0.33 -38.75 42.48
C GLY A 9 1.47 -39.76 42.48
N ARG A 10 1.16 -41.06 42.57
CA ARG A 10 2.16 -42.14 42.44
C ARG A 10 2.65 -42.30 41.00
N LEU A 11 1.76 -42.21 40.01
CA LEU A 11 2.12 -42.27 38.59
C LEU A 11 2.96 -41.04 38.19
N LEU A 12 2.58 -39.85 38.67
CA LEU A 12 3.34 -38.63 38.40
C LEU A 12 4.74 -38.69 39.03
N ARG A 13 4.82 -39.20 40.31
CA ARG A 13 6.10 -39.36 41.01
C ARG A 13 6.97 -40.45 40.37
N TRP A 14 6.37 -41.54 39.88
CA TRP A 14 7.06 -42.58 39.11
C TRP A 14 7.61 -42.04 37.80
N PHE A 15 6.87 -41.18 37.12
CA PHE A 15 7.28 -40.56 35.84
C PHE A 15 8.36 -39.48 36.02
N VAL A 16 8.32 -38.76 37.13
CA VAL A 16 9.28 -37.66 37.43
C VAL A 16 10.53 -38.19 38.15
N ARG A 17 10.44 -39.36 38.81
CA ARG A 17 11.55 -39.95 39.61
C ARG A 17 12.85 -40.17 38.83
N PRO A 18 12.87 -40.61 37.54
CA PRO A 18 14.09 -40.72 36.76
C PRO A 18 14.74 -39.36 36.45
N PHE A 19 14.00 -38.28 36.60
CA PHE A 19 14.48 -36.92 36.31
C PHE A 19 14.96 -36.17 37.56
N ALA A 20 14.71 -36.70 38.76
CA ALA A 20 15.07 -36.04 40.00
C ALA A 20 16.34 -36.68 40.60
N GLY A 21 17.43 -35.92 40.68
CA GLY A 21 18.65 -36.30 41.39
C GLY A 21 19.79 -36.89 40.55
N GLN A 22 19.81 -36.60 39.26
CA GLN A 22 20.88 -37.04 38.36
C GLN A 22 21.94 -35.97 38.12
N GLU A 23 23.13 -36.39 37.70
CA GLU A 23 24.25 -35.50 37.41
C GLU A 23 23.95 -34.47 36.31
N PRO A 24 24.61 -33.30 36.29
CA PRO A 24 24.36 -32.25 35.28
C PRO A 24 24.60 -32.72 33.83
N SER A 25 25.39 -33.77 33.62
CA SER A 25 25.61 -34.44 32.34
C SER A 25 24.33 -35.08 31.77
N PHE A 26 23.48 -35.64 32.64
CA PHE A 26 22.22 -36.27 32.26
C PHE A 26 21.19 -35.23 31.70
N TYR A 27 21.09 -34.09 32.38
CA TYR A 27 20.19 -33.02 31.90
C TYR A 27 20.66 -32.46 30.57
N ARG A 28 21.95 -32.34 30.32
CA ARG A 28 22.51 -31.95 29.03
C ARG A 28 22.15 -32.94 27.94
N ALA A 29 22.24 -34.24 28.21
CA ALA A 29 21.87 -35.28 27.25
C ALA A 29 20.36 -35.24 26.91
N ILE A 30 19.49 -35.14 27.92
CA ILE A 30 18.05 -35.04 27.73
C ILE A 30 17.70 -33.79 26.93
N THR A 31 18.26 -32.64 27.29
CA THR A 31 18.01 -31.39 26.56
C THR A 31 18.46 -31.51 25.10
N ALA A 32 19.63 -32.10 24.85
CA ALA A 32 20.12 -32.34 23.50
C ALA A 32 19.19 -33.27 22.70
N CYS A 33 18.69 -34.35 23.31
CA CYS A 33 17.74 -35.27 22.69
C CYS A 33 16.39 -34.58 22.38
N LEU A 34 15.87 -33.77 23.31
CA LEU A 34 14.63 -33.02 23.10
C LEU A 34 14.77 -31.96 21.97
N LEU A 35 15.91 -31.26 21.95
CA LEU A 35 16.21 -30.32 20.87
C LEU A 35 16.33 -31.05 19.53
N ALA A 36 17.05 -32.17 19.48
CA ALA A 36 17.17 -32.97 18.27
C ALA A 36 15.81 -33.48 17.80
N ALA A 37 14.98 -34.04 18.68
CA ALA A 37 13.64 -34.51 18.38
C ALA A 37 12.75 -33.35 17.90
N GLY A 38 12.83 -32.19 18.54
CA GLY A 38 12.11 -30.97 18.11
C GLY A 38 12.51 -30.50 16.72
N LEU A 39 13.83 -30.52 16.43
CA LEU A 39 14.34 -30.16 15.08
C LEU A 39 13.86 -31.15 14.02
N PHE A 40 13.92 -32.45 14.27
CA PHE A 40 13.41 -33.47 13.35
C PHE A 40 11.90 -33.32 13.11
N TRP A 41 11.13 -33.06 14.17
CA TRP A 41 9.71 -32.81 14.07
C TRP A 41 9.43 -31.55 13.25
N GLN A 42 10.16 -30.46 13.51
CA GLN A 42 10.04 -29.20 12.77
C GLN A 42 10.37 -29.39 11.28
N MET A 43 11.47 -30.10 10.97
CA MET A 43 11.85 -30.41 9.58
C MET A 43 10.75 -31.22 8.89
N ASN A 44 10.21 -32.22 9.53
CA ASN A 44 9.12 -33.04 8.97
C ASN A 44 7.84 -32.21 8.79
N ALA A 45 7.52 -31.35 9.76
CA ALA A 45 6.36 -30.47 9.66
C ALA A 45 6.52 -29.48 8.49
N LEU A 46 7.68 -28.81 8.37
CA LEU A 46 7.96 -27.85 7.31
C LEU A 46 8.07 -28.47 5.90
N ASN A 47 8.32 -29.77 5.83
CA ASN A 47 8.37 -30.48 4.54
C ASN A 47 6.98 -30.87 3.99
N LYS A 48 5.93 -30.72 4.78
CA LYS A 48 4.55 -30.94 4.34
C LYS A 48 4.04 -29.78 3.51
N THR A 49 3.11 -30.05 2.61
CA THR A 49 2.44 -29.05 1.78
C THR A 49 1.30 -28.41 2.55
N TYR A 50 1.26 -27.10 2.56
CA TYR A 50 0.23 -26.30 3.22
C TYR A 50 -0.36 -25.30 2.22
N THR A 51 -1.60 -24.95 2.45
CA THR A 51 -2.27 -23.85 1.74
C THR A 51 -2.46 -22.70 2.74
N THR A 52 -1.97 -21.53 2.38
CA THR A 52 -2.08 -20.34 3.24
C THR A 52 -2.31 -19.08 2.41
N ARG A 53 -2.77 -18.02 3.07
CA ARG A 53 -2.91 -16.70 2.45
C ARG A 53 -1.71 -15.85 2.80
N LEU A 54 -1.07 -15.28 1.80
CA LEU A 54 0.06 -14.37 1.94
C LEU A 54 -0.28 -13.02 1.33
N ASN A 55 0.14 -11.94 2.00
CA ASN A 55 0.11 -10.59 1.44
C ASN A 55 1.40 -10.37 0.65
N PHE A 56 1.28 -10.30 -0.66
CA PHE A 56 2.41 -10.19 -1.55
C PHE A 56 2.63 -8.76 -2.02
N PRO A 57 3.85 -8.19 -1.92
CA PRO A 57 4.13 -6.84 -2.36
C PRO A 57 4.11 -6.73 -3.88
N LEU A 58 3.56 -5.63 -4.39
CA LEU A 58 3.43 -5.32 -5.81
C LEU A 58 4.29 -4.10 -6.16
N ALA A 59 5.08 -4.22 -7.24
CA ALA A 59 5.79 -3.11 -7.85
C ALA A 59 5.13 -2.74 -9.18
N TRP A 60 4.75 -1.47 -9.31
CA TRP A 60 4.04 -0.97 -10.47
C TRP A 60 4.99 -0.21 -11.38
N HIS A 61 5.16 -0.71 -12.62
CA HIS A 61 5.97 -0.08 -13.65
C HIS A 61 5.08 0.45 -14.78
N TYR A 62 4.88 1.76 -14.81
CA TYR A 62 4.13 2.43 -15.86
C TYR A 62 4.77 3.78 -16.20
N ASP A 63 4.46 4.34 -17.37
CA ASP A 63 4.94 5.66 -17.79
C ASP A 63 4.26 6.77 -16.97
N SER A 64 4.88 7.13 -15.85
CA SER A 64 4.41 8.19 -14.96
C SER A 64 4.51 9.60 -15.55
N ALA A 65 5.21 9.79 -16.68
CA ALA A 65 5.27 11.07 -17.37
C ALA A 65 4.00 11.36 -18.17
N ARG A 66 3.35 10.30 -18.66
CA ARG A 66 2.15 10.39 -19.50
C ARG A 66 0.86 10.05 -18.78
N TYR A 67 0.94 9.18 -17.77
CA TYR A 67 -0.25 8.64 -17.11
C TYR A 67 -0.17 8.83 -15.59
N VAL A 68 -1.33 9.07 -15.00
CA VAL A 68 -1.47 9.19 -13.55
C VAL A 68 -2.63 8.30 -13.09
N PRO A 69 -2.44 7.50 -12.03
CA PRO A 69 -3.52 6.71 -11.49
C PRO A 69 -4.53 7.62 -10.76
N LEU A 70 -5.80 7.50 -11.08
CA LEU A 70 -6.87 8.26 -10.41
C LEU A 70 -7.19 7.72 -9.00
N ARG A 71 -6.82 6.46 -8.73
CA ARG A 71 -6.89 5.86 -7.40
C ARG A 71 -5.50 5.39 -6.98
N PRO A 72 -5.18 5.34 -5.68
CA PRO A 72 -3.93 4.76 -5.23
C PRO A 72 -3.87 3.30 -5.70
N LEU A 73 -2.73 2.94 -6.29
CA LEU A 73 -2.48 1.57 -6.67
C LEU A 73 -2.26 0.72 -5.41
N PRO A 74 -2.80 -0.49 -5.34
CA PRO A 74 -2.57 -1.37 -4.19
C PRO A 74 -1.10 -1.72 -4.11
N SER A 75 -0.51 -1.60 -2.93
CA SER A 75 0.89 -1.96 -2.67
C SER A 75 1.06 -3.45 -2.40
N GLN A 76 -0.01 -4.13 -2.04
CA GLN A 76 -0.03 -5.55 -1.71
C GLN A 76 -1.30 -6.22 -2.22
N VAL A 77 -1.22 -7.51 -2.47
CA VAL A 77 -2.37 -8.35 -2.82
C VAL A 77 -2.37 -9.61 -1.95
N ALA A 78 -3.55 -9.98 -1.44
CA ALA A 78 -3.71 -11.23 -0.71
C ALA A 78 -3.87 -12.38 -1.71
N VAL A 79 -2.99 -13.37 -1.62
CA VAL A 79 -2.93 -14.53 -2.53
C VAL A 79 -3.03 -15.80 -1.73
N SER A 80 -3.86 -16.75 -2.17
CA SER A 80 -3.88 -18.10 -1.64
C SER A 80 -2.83 -18.93 -2.37
N VAL A 81 -1.87 -19.43 -1.62
CA VAL A 81 -0.72 -20.17 -2.16
C VAL A 81 -0.59 -21.54 -1.50
N THR A 82 -0.16 -22.52 -2.28
CA THR A 82 0.12 -23.87 -1.80
C THR A 82 1.57 -24.22 -2.06
N GLY A 83 2.25 -24.69 -1.04
CA GLY A 83 3.64 -25.11 -1.15
C GLY A 83 4.18 -25.73 0.13
N PRO A 84 5.45 -26.18 0.12
CA PRO A 84 6.11 -26.70 1.30
C PRO A 84 6.17 -25.63 2.40
N GLY A 85 5.97 -26.05 3.65
CA GLY A 85 5.90 -25.14 4.79
C GLY A 85 7.12 -24.24 4.95
N TRP A 86 8.33 -24.72 4.62
CA TRP A 86 9.55 -23.91 4.68
C TRP A 86 9.59 -22.77 3.66
N GLN A 87 9.02 -22.98 2.44
CA GLN A 87 8.89 -21.92 1.42
C GLN A 87 7.87 -20.87 1.85
N LEU A 88 6.73 -21.32 2.38
CA LEU A 88 5.70 -20.44 2.89
C LEU A 88 6.19 -19.61 4.07
N LEU A 89 6.98 -20.22 4.97
CA LEU A 89 7.61 -19.52 6.10
C LEU A 89 8.60 -18.47 5.60
N ARG A 90 9.46 -18.83 4.63
CA ARG A 90 10.41 -17.90 3.99
C ARG A 90 9.70 -16.73 3.35
N ALA A 91 8.63 -17.01 2.59
CA ALA A 91 7.82 -15.99 1.93
C ALA A 91 7.11 -15.07 2.94
N ASN A 92 6.58 -15.62 4.03
CA ASN A 92 5.92 -14.85 5.08
C ASN A 92 6.90 -13.95 5.86
N LEU A 93 8.14 -14.39 6.04
CA LEU A 93 9.21 -13.60 6.67
C LEU A 93 9.82 -12.56 5.72
N GLY A 94 9.40 -12.54 4.46
CA GLY A 94 9.94 -11.63 3.44
C GLY A 94 11.37 -11.97 3.00
N TRP A 95 11.88 -13.16 3.33
CA TRP A 95 13.24 -13.57 2.97
C TRP A 95 13.31 -14.03 1.51
N GLY A 96 14.00 -13.22 0.70
CA GLY A 96 14.16 -13.52 -0.73
C GLY A 96 12.88 -13.38 -1.56
N THR A 97 11.87 -12.70 -1.05
CA THR A 97 10.70 -12.32 -1.84
C THR A 97 11.00 -11.02 -2.57
N HIS A 98 10.97 -11.07 -3.89
CA HIS A 98 10.99 -9.87 -4.73
C HIS A 98 9.56 -9.42 -4.98
N PRO A 99 9.26 -8.13 -4.95
CA PRO A 99 7.93 -7.65 -5.31
C PRO A 99 7.57 -8.11 -6.74
N ALA A 100 6.32 -8.48 -6.95
CA ALA A 100 5.87 -8.84 -8.29
C ALA A 100 5.84 -7.60 -9.18
N ASP A 101 6.63 -7.63 -10.24
CA ASP A 101 6.71 -6.56 -11.23
C ASP A 101 5.49 -6.59 -12.13
N LEU A 102 4.63 -5.60 -11.97
CA LEU A 102 3.44 -5.42 -12.78
C LEU A 102 3.66 -4.27 -13.77
N ARG A 103 3.52 -4.58 -15.06
CA ARG A 103 3.63 -3.61 -16.16
C ARG A 103 2.27 -3.46 -16.86
N PRO A 104 1.31 -2.78 -16.21
CA PRO A 104 0.05 -2.52 -16.89
C PRO A 104 0.30 -1.64 -18.11
N VAL A 105 -0.39 -1.92 -19.21
CA VAL A 105 -0.45 -0.99 -20.33
C VAL A 105 -1.46 0.11 -19.93
N PRO A 106 -0.99 1.31 -19.58
CA PRO A 106 -1.90 2.36 -19.12
C PRO A 106 -2.77 2.80 -20.29
N TYR A 107 -4.07 2.86 -20.06
CA TYR A 107 -5.05 3.37 -21.00
C TYR A 107 -5.97 4.34 -20.25
N PRO A 108 -6.37 5.47 -20.85
CA PRO A 108 -7.32 6.36 -20.21
C PRO A 108 -8.64 5.65 -19.94
N GLY A 109 -9.07 5.67 -18.68
CA GLY A 109 -10.26 4.97 -18.21
C GLY A 109 -9.98 3.84 -17.22
N THR A 110 -11.04 3.13 -16.86
CA THR A 110 -10.96 1.99 -15.95
C THR A 110 -10.69 0.72 -16.74
N ARG A 111 -9.61 0.04 -16.42
CA ARG A 111 -9.32 -1.30 -16.95
C ARG A 111 -9.12 -2.30 -15.82
N TYR A 112 -9.54 -3.51 -16.11
CA TYR A 112 -9.17 -4.66 -15.32
C TYR A 112 -7.85 -5.22 -15.84
N LEU A 113 -6.93 -5.53 -14.94
CA LEU A 113 -5.71 -6.20 -15.32
C LEU A 113 -6.06 -7.63 -15.75
N PRO A 114 -5.65 -8.09 -16.96
CA PRO A 114 -5.89 -9.48 -17.38
C PRO A 114 -5.25 -10.44 -16.38
N ASP A 115 -5.99 -11.46 -15.98
CA ASP A 115 -5.60 -12.44 -14.96
C ASP A 115 -4.26 -13.13 -15.29
N GLU A 116 -4.00 -13.43 -16.55
CA GLU A 116 -2.79 -14.14 -16.96
C GLU A 116 -1.49 -13.33 -16.81
N SER A 117 -1.52 -12.02 -17.03
CA SER A 117 -0.29 -11.22 -17.07
C SER A 117 0.34 -11.05 -15.69
N TRP A 118 -0.48 -10.84 -14.66
CA TRP A 118 0.00 -10.68 -13.29
C TRP A 118 0.20 -12.03 -12.60
N ARG A 119 -0.56 -13.07 -12.96
CA ARG A 119 -0.36 -14.44 -12.48
C ARG A 119 1.05 -14.94 -12.78
N ARG A 120 1.55 -14.73 -13.99
CA ARG A 120 2.94 -15.05 -14.36
C ARG A 120 3.95 -14.27 -13.54
N SER A 121 3.73 -12.99 -13.33
CA SER A 121 4.62 -12.15 -12.50
C SER A 121 4.66 -12.63 -11.05
N LEU A 122 3.51 -13.04 -10.49
CA LEU A 122 3.43 -13.63 -9.15
C LEU A 122 4.10 -15.00 -9.09
N GLN A 123 3.87 -15.88 -10.07
CA GLN A 123 4.51 -17.19 -10.13
C GLN A 123 6.03 -17.08 -10.21
N ASN A 124 6.54 -16.13 -11.01
CA ASN A 124 7.97 -15.89 -11.12
C ASN A 124 8.56 -15.31 -9.82
N ALA A 125 7.80 -14.53 -9.08
CA ALA A 125 8.23 -13.95 -7.83
C ALA A 125 8.13 -14.93 -6.63
N LEU A 126 7.28 -15.96 -6.74
CA LEU A 126 7.03 -17.00 -5.76
C LEU A 126 7.63 -18.33 -6.24
N GLU A 127 8.96 -18.42 -6.28
CA GLU A 127 9.65 -19.65 -6.69
C GLU A 127 9.23 -20.85 -5.86
N GLY A 128 8.73 -21.90 -6.52
CA GLY A 128 8.40 -23.20 -5.92
C GLY A 128 7.08 -23.24 -5.15
N VAL A 129 6.25 -22.20 -5.21
CA VAL A 129 4.94 -22.13 -4.57
C VAL A 129 3.86 -22.02 -5.67
N GLN A 130 2.80 -22.80 -5.55
CA GLN A 130 1.67 -22.74 -6.48
C GLN A 130 0.66 -21.68 -6.03
N VAL A 131 0.32 -20.76 -6.92
CA VAL A 131 -0.75 -19.78 -6.71
C VAL A 131 -2.08 -20.42 -7.10
N ASN A 132 -2.97 -20.63 -6.13
CA ASN A 132 -4.28 -21.26 -6.35
C ASN A 132 -5.34 -20.21 -6.69
N GLU A 133 -5.64 -19.36 -5.71
CA GLU A 133 -6.67 -18.36 -5.81
C GLU A 133 -6.14 -17.04 -5.19
N TRP A 134 -6.58 -15.96 -5.71
CA TRP A 134 -6.36 -14.66 -5.12
C TRP A 134 -7.67 -14.11 -4.57
N SER A 135 -7.59 -13.62 -3.38
CA SER A 135 -8.70 -12.96 -2.72
C SER A 135 -8.70 -11.48 -3.12
N GLY A 136 -8.92 -11.23 -4.38
CA GLY A 136 -8.98 -9.87 -4.88
C GLY A 136 -10.01 -9.80 -5.97
N ASP A 137 -11.07 -9.05 -5.72
CA ASP A 137 -11.87 -8.47 -6.77
C ASP A 137 -10.90 -7.90 -7.82
N THR A 138 -11.10 -8.23 -9.07
CA THR A 138 -10.30 -7.84 -10.22
C THR A 138 -9.56 -6.52 -10.00
N LEU A 139 -8.20 -6.53 -10.04
CA LEU A 139 -7.40 -5.32 -9.84
C LEU A 139 -7.89 -4.21 -10.78
N ARG A 140 -8.73 -3.36 -10.24
CA ARG A 140 -9.37 -2.28 -10.99
C ARG A 140 -8.42 -1.11 -11.04
N LEU A 141 -7.79 -0.91 -12.19
CA LEU A 141 -6.86 0.18 -12.44
C LEU A 141 -7.57 1.30 -13.21
N THR A 142 -7.52 2.49 -12.69
CA THR A 142 -8.06 3.67 -13.36
C THR A 142 -6.92 4.65 -13.57
N PHE A 143 -6.52 4.80 -14.83
CA PHE A 143 -5.51 5.77 -15.24
C PHE A 143 -6.14 6.92 -16.02
N ASP A 144 -5.50 8.08 -15.95
CA ASP A 144 -5.80 9.23 -16.81
C ASP A 144 -4.52 9.77 -17.43
N ARG A 145 -4.64 10.50 -18.53
CA ARG A 145 -3.48 11.17 -19.12
C ARG A 145 -3.09 12.39 -18.31
N TYR A 146 -1.82 12.65 -18.27
CA TYR A 146 -1.33 13.93 -17.76
C TYR A 146 -1.67 15.04 -18.74
N ALA A 147 -2.34 16.08 -18.27
CA ALA A 147 -2.64 17.28 -19.03
C ALA A 147 -2.12 18.54 -18.32
N SER A 148 -1.83 19.56 -19.09
CA SER A 148 -1.56 20.89 -18.56
C SER A 148 -2.48 21.91 -19.21
N ARG A 149 -3.03 22.82 -18.41
CA ARG A 149 -3.93 23.88 -18.88
C ARG A 149 -3.56 25.18 -18.24
N ARG A 150 -3.49 26.24 -19.03
CA ARG A 150 -3.36 27.61 -18.55
C ARG A 150 -4.74 28.14 -18.17
N LEU A 151 -4.86 28.59 -16.91
CA LEU A 151 -6.10 29.08 -16.34
C LEU A 151 -5.92 30.54 -15.96
N PRO A 152 -6.70 31.46 -16.50
CA PRO A 152 -6.76 32.83 -16.01
C PRO A 152 -7.40 32.85 -14.63
N LEU A 153 -6.91 33.71 -13.77
CA LEU A 153 -7.42 33.88 -12.41
C LEU A 153 -8.49 34.96 -12.37
N ALA A 154 -9.51 34.72 -11.58
CA ALA A 154 -10.56 35.71 -11.33
C ALA A 154 -11.00 35.67 -9.86
N LEU A 155 -11.65 36.71 -9.44
CA LEU A 155 -12.33 36.71 -8.16
C LEU A 155 -13.59 35.82 -8.25
N PRO A 156 -13.99 35.15 -7.15
CA PRO A 156 -15.27 34.43 -7.11
C PRO A 156 -16.43 35.38 -7.47
N PRO A 157 -17.46 34.92 -8.16
CA PRO A 157 -18.61 35.75 -8.48
C PRO A 157 -19.34 36.18 -7.19
N ASP A 158 -19.40 37.49 -6.96
CA ASP A 158 -20.10 38.08 -5.81
C ASP A 158 -20.87 39.33 -6.32
N PRO A 159 -22.20 39.35 -6.23
CA PRO A 159 -23.01 40.47 -6.71
C PRO A 159 -22.80 41.78 -5.92
N ALA A 160 -22.30 41.69 -4.67
CA ALA A 160 -21.99 42.85 -3.83
C ALA A 160 -20.62 43.49 -4.09
N ARG A 161 -19.87 43.02 -5.08
CA ARG A 161 -18.48 43.34 -5.28
C ARG A 161 -18.24 44.70 -5.85
N ARG A 162 -17.54 45.55 -5.11
CA ARG A 162 -17.12 46.91 -5.51
C ARG A 162 -15.61 47.01 -5.81
N TYR A 163 -14.93 45.86 -6.05
CA TYR A 163 -13.48 45.84 -6.26
C TYR A 163 -13.12 45.17 -7.57
N LYS A 164 -12.18 45.75 -8.28
CA LYS A 164 -11.50 45.16 -9.43
C LYS A 164 -10.16 44.62 -8.97
N ALA A 165 -9.88 43.35 -9.21
CA ALA A 165 -8.62 42.72 -8.81
C ALA A 165 -7.71 42.47 -10.00
N THR A 166 -6.45 42.78 -9.82
CA THR A 166 -5.37 42.42 -10.75
C THR A 166 -4.49 41.37 -10.12
N PHE A 167 -4.34 40.25 -10.80
CA PHE A 167 -3.54 39.11 -10.32
C PHE A 167 -2.14 39.13 -10.93
N THR A 168 -1.13 38.85 -10.13
CA THR A 168 0.26 38.69 -10.57
C THR A 168 0.82 37.35 -10.07
N PRO A 169 0.97 36.34 -10.96
CA PRO A 169 0.66 36.30 -12.40
C PRO A 169 -0.86 36.29 -12.68
N ALA A 170 -1.26 36.84 -13.82
CA ALA A 170 -2.67 36.88 -14.25
C ALA A 170 -3.26 35.50 -14.62
N ALA A 171 -2.42 34.52 -14.92
CA ALA A 171 -2.79 33.16 -15.23
C ALA A 171 -1.75 32.19 -14.66
N ILE A 172 -2.22 31.00 -14.27
CA ILE A 172 -1.39 29.90 -13.80
C ILE A 172 -1.48 28.71 -14.76
N THR A 173 -0.43 27.90 -14.80
CA THR A 173 -0.46 26.61 -15.49
C THR A 173 -0.71 25.52 -14.47
N VAL A 174 -1.80 24.79 -14.63
CA VAL A 174 -2.15 23.65 -13.79
C VAL A 174 -1.84 22.37 -14.54
N ARG A 175 -1.15 21.43 -13.88
CA ARG A 175 -0.82 20.08 -14.39
C ARG A 175 -1.46 19.03 -13.50
N GLY A 176 -2.07 18.02 -14.12
CA GLY A 176 -2.72 16.92 -13.41
C GLY A 176 -3.45 15.97 -14.34
N PRO A 177 -4.30 15.09 -13.79
CA PRO A 177 -5.19 14.24 -14.58
C PRO A 177 -6.05 15.04 -15.53
N SER A 178 -6.15 14.63 -16.80
CA SER A 178 -6.86 15.39 -17.84
C SER A 178 -8.32 15.64 -17.49
N SER A 179 -9.00 14.64 -16.93
CA SER A 179 -10.40 14.76 -16.49
C SER A 179 -10.59 15.84 -15.42
N LEU A 180 -9.68 15.88 -14.45
CA LEU A 180 -9.74 16.86 -13.37
C LEU A 180 -9.35 18.27 -13.86
N VAL A 181 -8.30 18.36 -14.69
CA VAL A 181 -7.85 19.65 -15.25
C VAL A 181 -8.92 20.27 -16.16
N GLN A 182 -9.65 19.45 -16.94
CA GLN A 182 -10.73 19.92 -17.78
C GLN A 182 -11.98 20.36 -16.98
N ALA A 183 -12.22 19.72 -15.83
CA ALA A 183 -13.34 20.06 -14.95
C ALA A 183 -13.13 21.38 -14.18
N LEU A 184 -11.91 21.93 -14.18
CA LEU A 184 -11.65 23.20 -13.51
C LEU A 184 -12.36 24.36 -14.24
N ALA A 185 -12.99 25.22 -13.45
CA ALA A 185 -13.61 26.44 -13.96
C ALA A 185 -12.58 27.34 -14.65
N SER A 186 -13.00 27.99 -15.73
CA SER A 186 -12.20 28.97 -16.42
C SER A 186 -13.06 30.23 -16.67
N PRO A 187 -12.70 31.37 -16.06
CA PRO A 187 -11.57 31.64 -15.18
C PRO A 187 -11.64 30.90 -13.82
N TYR A 188 -10.46 30.66 -13.22
CA TYR A 188 -10.38 29.98 -11.94
C TYR A 188 -10.66 30.94 -10.79
N PRO A 189 -11.68 30.69 -9.93
CA PRO A 189 -12.02 31.57 -8.83
C PRO A 189 -10.99 31.44 -7.70
N VAL A 190 -10.39 32.54 -7.29
CA VAL A 190 -9.41 32.60 -6.20
C VAL A 190 -10.00 33.36 -5.01
N ALA A 191 -10.08 32.68 -3.86
CA ALA A 191 -10.44 33.35 -2.63
C ALA A 191 -9.29 34.27 -2.17
N VAL A 192 -9.56 35.55 -2.11
CA VAL A 192 -8.58 36.55 -1.70
C VAL A 192 -8.92 37.04 -0.29
N PRO A 193 -7.95 37.03 0.64
CA PRO A 193 -8.15 37.60 1.97
C PRO A 193 -8.37 39.13 1.90
N ALA A 194 -8.74 39.75 3.00
CA ALA A 194 -8.89 41.20 3.08
C ALA A 194 -7.56 41.90 2.69
N PRO A 195 -7.62 42.90 1.78
CA PRO A 195 -6.41 43.62 1.38
C PRO A 195 -5.83 44.45 2.52
N ASP A 196 -4.55 44.71 2.43
CA ASP A 196 -3.86 45.66 3.29
C ASP A 196 -4.26 47.14 2.98
N LYS A 197 -3.64 48.08 3.68
CA LYS A 197 -3.93 49.52 3.50
C LYS A 197 -3.64 50.03 2.09
N ASP A 198 -2.72 49.35 1.37
CA ASP A 198 -2.29 49.66 0.02
C ASP A 198 -3.07 48.87 -1.05
N GLY A 199 -4.09 48.13 -0.67
CA GLY A 199 -4.90 47.34 -1.55
C GLY A 199 -4.24 46.03 -2.03
N ASN A 200 -3.14 45.61 -1.42
CA ASN A 200 -2.44 44.39 -1.75
C ASN A 200 -2.89 43.25 -0.86
N ALA A 201 -2.99 42.04 -1.45
CA ALA A 201 -3.24 40.81 -0.73
C ALA A 201 -2.45 39.64 -1.36
N GLU A 202 -2.12 38.67 -0.58
CA GLU A 202 -1.55 37.43 -1.06
C GLU A 202 -2.61 36.32 -0.95
N ALA A 203 -2.93 35.69 -2.08
CA ALA A 203 -3.91 34.62 -2.13
C ALA A 203 -3.25 33.27 -2.35
N ILE A 204 -3.57 32.32 -1.49
CA ILE A 204 -3.11 30.93 -1.63
C ILE A 204 -4.06 30.19 -2.57
N LEU A 205 -3.48 29.49 -3.53
CA LEU A 205 -4.24 28.70 -4.49
C LEU A 205 -4.53 27.31 -3.89
N VAL A 206 -5.80 27.02 -3.69
CA VAL A 206 -6.26 25.71 -3.22
C VAL A 206 -6.71 24.89 -4.40
N LEU A 207 -5.86 23.98 -4.86
CA LEU A 207 -6.18 23.06 -5.95
C LEU A 207 -6.64 21.70 -5.39
N PRO A 208 -7.50 20.98 -6.15
CA PRO A 208 -7.82 19.59 -5.82
C PRO A 208 -6.56 18.72 -5.70
N PRO A 209 -6.60 17.63 -4.92
CA PRO A 209 -5.48 16.72 -4.76
C PRO A 209 -5.03 16.17 -6.12
N ARG A 210 -3.72 15.86 -6.23
CA ARG A 210 -3.05 15.35 -7.46
C ARG A 210 -2.89 16.36 -8.59
N MET A 211 -3.14 17.63 -8.34
CA MET A 211 -2.83 18.73 -9.27
C MET A 211 -1.66 19.55 -8.75
N ARG A 212 -0.89 20.10 -9.66
CA ARG A 212 0.19 21.04 -9.36
C ARG A 212 0.01 22.30 -10.17
N ALA A 213 0.12 23.45 -9.51
CA ALA A 213 0.16 24.74 -10.17
C ALA A 213 1.60 25.21 -10.37
N SER A 214 1.79 26.10 -11.33
CA SER A 214 3.06 26.81 -11.53
C SER A 214 3.39 27.78 -10.39
N ALA A 215 2.39 28.20 -9.61
CA ALA A 215 2.54 29.01 -8.41
C ALA A 215 1.56 28.52 -7.33
N THR A 216 1.97 28.52 -6.08
CA THR A 216 1.13 28.17 -4.92
C THR A 216 0.46 29.38 -4.29
N ALA A 217 1.05 30.57 -4.48
CA ALA A 217 0.50 31.83 -4.03
C ALA A 217 0.55 32.87 -5.16
N VAL A 218 -0.36 33.81 -5.14
CA VAL A 218 -0.49 34.89 -6.14
C VAL A 218 -0.69 36.22 -5.43
N ARG A 219 0.00 37.24 -5.91
CA ARG A 219 -0.23 38.61 -5.44
C ARG A 219 -1.46 39.17 -6.13
N VAL A 220 -2.29 39.84 -5.37
CA VAL A 220 -3.53 40.44 -5.84
C VAL A 220 -3.53 41.92 -5.45
N HIS A 221 -3.73 42.78 -6.41
CA HIS A 221 -3.94 44.21 -6.16
C HIS A 221 -5.42 44.52 -6.40
N MET A 222 -6.08 45.07 -5.39
CA MET A 222 -7.51 45.38 -5.41
C MET A 222 -7.69 46.91 -5.44
N VAL A 223 -8.42 47.37 -6.44
CA VAL A 223 -8.80 48.78 -6.55
C VAL A 223 -10.30 48.87 -6.34
N ARG A 224 -10.73 49.77 -5.47
CA ARG A 224 -12.16 50.05 -5.25
C ARG A 224 -12.71 50.79 -6.43
N HIS A 225 -13.86 50.37 -6.92
CA HIS A 225 -14.56 51.01 -8.05
C HIS A 225 -15.44 52.11 -7.50
#